data_e45942698c9ae02801029b8ef44dd46c
#
_entry.id   e45942698c9ae02801029b8ef44dd46c
#
_cell.length_a   1.000
_cell.length_b   1.000
_cell.length_c   1.000
_cell.angle_alpha   90.00
_cell.angle_beta   90.00
_cell.angle_gamma   90.00
#
_symmetry.space_group_name_H-M   'P 1'
#
loop_
_entity.id
_entity.type
_entity.pdbx_description
1 polymer ?
#
loop_
_entity_poly.entity_id
_entity_poly.type
_entity_poly.pdbx_seq_one_letter_code
_entity_poly.pdbx_strand_id
1 'polypeptide(L)'
;MDIRKCLWLFLLCFLSAPSIQAQRNHIDIPNYILCINSYSESTPWSSRMISTISEYVQKDPQLALYAEHMNTLMIDNDSILEKFENMISQKYSQPRPQLLVLLGSPAFTLRDEYRKFWGDIPIILCSEEAFLGPQEA
;
A
#
# COMPACT_ATOMS: atom_id res chain seq x y z
N MET A 1 14.67 -45.52 -47.67
CA MET A 1 14.79 -44.38 -46.71
C MET A 1 14.71 -44.96 -45.32
N ASP A 2 15.84 -45.01 -44.60
CA ASP A 2 15.97 -45.78 -43.35
C ASP A 2 15.19 -45.13 -42.19
N ILE A 3 14.17 -45.82 -41.73
CA ILE A 3 13.31 -45.39 -40.60
C ILE A 3 14.14 -45.08 -39.36
N ARG A 4 15.28 -45.73 -39.19
CA ARG A 4 16.22 -45.48 -38.07
C ARG A 4 16.85 -44.06 -38.12
N LYS A 5 17.11 -43.54 -39.33
CA LYS A 5 17.69 -42.18 -39.49
C LYS A 5 16.64 -41.09 -39.23
N CYS A 6 15.38 -41.32 -39.54
CA CYS A 6 14.28 -40.40 -39.21
C CYS A 6 14.04 -40.32 -37.71
N LEU A 7 14.16 -41.44 -36.98
CA LEU A 7 13.95 -41.45 -35.51
C LEU A 7 15.03 -40.64 -34.77
N TRP A 8 16.28 -40.67 -35.26
CA TRP A 8 17.38 -39.91 -34.68
C TRP A 8 17.25 -38.40 -34.94
N LEU A 9 16.72 -37.99 -36.07
CA LEU A 9 16.44 -36.59 -36.38
C LEU A 9 15.30 -36.03 -35.53
N PHE A 10 14.28 -36.84 -35.23
CA PHE A 10 13.19 -36.43 -34.32
C PHE A 10 13.65 -36.26 -32.85
N LEU A 11 14.58 -37.13 -32.42
CA LEU A 11 15.10 -37.05 -31.05
C LEU A 11 15.98 -35.82 -30.83
N LEU A 12 16.71 -35.36 -31.86
CA LEU A 12 17.55 -34.15 -31.81
C LEU A 12 16.75 -32.83 -31.78
N CYS A 13 15.53 -32.81 -32.33
CA CYS A 13 14.66 -31.63 -32.29
C CYS A 13 14.04 -31.39 -30.95
N PHE A 14 13.91 -32.42 -30.09
CA PHE A 14 13.34 -32.25 -28.74
C PHE A 14 14.36 -31.71 -27.71
N LEU A 15 15.66 -31.77 -28.02
CA LEU A 15 16.72 -31.27 -27.11
C LEU A 15 17.00 -29.78 -27.24
N SER A 16 16.40 -29.09 -28.22
CA SER A 16 16.55 -27.65 -28.44
C SER A 16 15.29 -26.86 -28.09
N ALA A 17 14.47 -27.35 -27.13
CA ALA A 17 13.42 -26.51 -26.57
C ALA A 17 14.08 -25.32 -25.89
N PRO A 18 13.86 -24.06 -26.35
CA PRO A 18 14.37 -22.92 -25.64
C PRO A 18 13.72 -22.95 -24.24
N SER A 19 14.55 -22.98 -23.22
CA SER A 19 14.10 -22.79 -21.85
C SER A 19 13.41 -21.42 -21.83
N ILE A 20 12.09 -21.41 -21.83
CA ILE A 20 11.31 -20.21 -21.53
C ILE A 20 11.62 -19.93 -20.06
N GLN A 21 12.71 -19.22 -19.83
CA GLN A 21 12.91 -18.56 -18.57
C GLN A 21 11.79 -17.53 -18.49
N ALA A 22 10.77 -17.89 -17.71
CA ALA A 22 9.78 -16.90 -17.29
C ALA A 22 10.56 -15.77 -16.63
N GLN A 23 10.77 -14.71 -17.41
CA GLN A 23 11.34 -13.47 -16.92
C GLN A 23 10.31 -12.98 -15.90
N ARG A 24 10.55 -13.30 -14.62
CA ARG A 24 9.83 -12.64 -13.53
C ARG A 24 10.17 -11.18 -13.70
N ASN A 25 9.27 -10.45 -14.34
CA ASN A 25 9.29 -9.01 -14.26
C ASN A 25 9.28 -8.70 -12.77
N HIS A 26 10.43 -8.37 -12.24
CA HIS A 26 10.54 -7.79 -10.91
C HIS A 26 9.79 -6.46 -11.05
N ILE A 27 8.55 -6.45 -10.62
CA ILE A 27 7.82 -5.21 -10.46
C ILE A 27 8.56 -4.53 -9.31
N ASP A 28 9.42 -3.57 -9.65
CA ASP A 28 10.00 -2.68 -8.66
C ASP A 28 8.84 -1.91 -8.04
N ILE A 29 8.37 -2.40 -6.90
CA ILE A 29 7.37 -1.68 -6.12
C ILE A 29 8.10 -0.47 -5.57
N PRO A 30 7.73 0.76 -5.99
CA PRO A 30 8.40 1.95 -5.51
C PRO A 30 8.27 2.05 -3.99
N ASN A 31 9.18 2.77 -3.38
CA ASN A 31 8.99 3.19 -2.00
C ASN A 31 7.66 3.93 -1.88
N TYR A 32 6.94 3.75 -0.79
CA TYR A 32 5.64 4.38 -0.70
C TYR A 32 5.31 4.92 0.68
N ILE A 33 4.46 5.94 0.66
CA ILE A 33 3.78 6.51 1.81
C ILE A 33 2.38 5.90 1.85
N LEU A 34 1.98 5.40 3.00
CA LEU A 34 0.61 4.96 3.25
C LEU A 34 -0.12 6.02 4.07
N CYS A 35 -1.20 6.53 3.51
CA CYS A 35 -2.10 7.46 4.19
C CYS A 35 -3.37 6.73 4.59
N ILE A 36 -3.70 6.71 5.88
CA ILE A 36 -4.95 6.16 6.40
C ILE A 36 -5.83 7.32 6.85
N ASN A 37 -6.93 7.50 6.17
CA ASN A 37 -7.90 8.55 6.41
C ASN A 37 -9.11 8.00 7.17
N SER A 38 -9.41 8.57 8.34
CA SER A 38 -10.60 8.22 9.12
C SER A 38 -11.91 8.48 8.39
N TYR A 39 -11.91 9.44 7.49
CA TYR A 39 -13.11 9.94 6.81
C TYR A 39 -13.29 9.38 5.43
N SER A 40 -14.33 9.82 4.74
CA SER A 40 -14.55 9.49 3.34
C SER A 40 -13.57 10.27 2.43
N GLU A 41 -13.38 9.78 1.22
CA GLU A 41 -12.60 10.48 0.19
C GLU A 41 -13.14 11.88 -0.10
N SER A 42 -14.45 12.08 0.03
CA SER A 42 -15.12 13.35 -0.24
C SER A 42 -15.02 14.38 0.90
N THR A 43 -14.43 14.04 2.04
CA THR A 43 -14.27 14.97 3.18
C THR A 43 -13.26 16.07 2.82
N PRO A 44 -13.67 17.36 2.77
CA PRO A 44 -12.84 18.41 2.16
C PRO A 44 -11.48 18.59 2.82
N TRP A 45 -11.42 18.46 4.16
CA TRP A 45 -10.19 18.64 4.93
C TRP A 45 -9.16 17.54 4.60
N SER A 46 -9.54 16.29 4.75
CA SER A 46 -8.64 15.16 4.53
C SER A 46 -8.28 14.98 3.05
N SER A 47 -9.23 15.25 2.15
CA SER A 47 -9.01 15.24 0.71
C SER A 47 -7.94 16.27 0.31
N ARG A 48 -7.99 17.48 0.89
CA ARG A 48 -6.95 18.50 0.65
C ARG A 48 -5.58 18.08 1.16
N MET A 49 -5.53 17.47 2.35
CA MET A 49 -4.27 16.93 2.90
C MET A 49 -3.66 15.87 1.99
N ILE A 50 -4.46 14.91 1.55
CA ILE A 50 -4.00 13.84 0.64
C ILE A 50 -3.54 14.43 -0.69
N SER A 51 -4.27 15.38 -1.26
CA SER A 51 -3.88 16.08 -2.49
C SER A 51 -2.53 16.78 -2.34
N THR A 52 -2.33 17.51 -1.24
CA THR A 52 -1.06 18.19 -0.97
C THR A 52 0.10 17.20 -0.86
N ILE A 53 -0.07 16.07 -0.15
CA ILE A 53 0.94 15.02 -0.06
C ILE A 53 1.22 14.45 -1.46
N SER A 54 0.18 14.19 -2.25
CA SER A 54 0.30 13.67 -3.61
C SER A 54 1.12 14.59 -4.51
N GLU A 55 0.93 15.90 -4.44
CA GLU A 55 1.72 16.89 -5.19
C GLU A 55 3.22 16.83 -4.87
N TYR A 56 3.57 16.55 -3.61
CA TYR A 56 4.97 16.36 -3.23
C TYR A 56 5.52 15.02 -3.72
N VAL A 57 4.77 13.95 -3.57
CA VAL A 57 5.17 12.60 -3.99
C VAL A 57 5.40 12.52 -5.49
N GLN A 58 4.57 13.20 -6.30
CA GLN A 58 4.72 13.22 -7.77
C GLN A 58 6.04 13.85 -8.26
N LYS A 59 6.77 14.57 -7.40
CA LYS A 59 8.09 15.12 -7.74
C LYS A 59 9.21 14.07 -7.68
N ASP A 60 8.96 12.93 -7.04
CA ASP A 60 9.90 11.82 -6.94
C ASP A 60 9.31 10.58 -7.62
N PRO A 61 9.82 10.17 -8.79
CA PRO A 61 9.27 9.02 -9.52
C PRO A 61 9.53 7.67 -8.82
N GLN A 62 10.35 7.64 -7.77
CA GLN A 62 10.63 6.45 -6.98
C GLN A 62 9.72 6.32 -5.75
N LEU A 63 8.85 7.31 -5.53
CA LEU A 63 7.94 7.35 -4.39
C LEU A 63 6.48 7.27 -4.87
N ALA A 64 5.68 6.48 -4.19
CA ALA A 64 4.24 6.39 -4.43
C ALA A 64 3.45 6.81 -3.19
N LEU A 65 2.22 7.26 -3.38
CA LEU A 65 1.25 7.49 -2.32
C LEU A 65 0.09 6.52 -2.48
N TYR A 66 -0.22 5.78 -1.42
CA TYR A 66 -1.46 5.01 -1.30
C TYR A 66 -2.31 5.64 -0.20
N ALA A 67 -3.60 5.80 -0.47
CA ALA A 67 -4.56 6.34 0.48
C ALA A 67 -5.69 5.33 0.71
N GLU A 68 -5.97 5.03 1.97
CA GLU A 68 -7.06 4.16 2.39
C GLU A 68 -8.04 4.95 3.26
N HIS A 69 -9.33 4.73 3.04
CA HIS A 69 -10.40 5.47 3.68
C HIS A 69 -11.21 4.56 4.60
N MET A 70 -11.26 4.88 5.89
CA MET A 70 -11.98 4.11 6.90
C MET A 70 -13.50 4.35 6.85
N ASN A 71 -13.92 5.54 6.41
CA ASN A 71 -15.33 5.97 6.40
C ASN A 71 -16.01 5.86 7.77
N THR A 72 -15.31 6.23 8.84
CA THR A 72 -15.78 6.03 10.22
C THR A 72 -17.10 6.72 10.56
N LEU A 73 -17.50 7.75 9.79
CA LEU A 73 -18.82 8.38 9.94
C LEU A 73 -20.00 7.45 9.59
N MET A 74 -19.72 6.39 8.82
CA MET A 74 -20.71 5.38 8.41
C MET A 74 -20.61 4.09 9.23
N ILE A 75 -19.61 4.02 10.14
CA ILE A 75 -19.19 2.78 10.77
C ILE A 75 -19.01 3.03 12.26
N ASP A 76 -20.00 2.70 13.04
CA ASP A 76 -19.98 2.74 14.49
C ASP A 76 -19.89 1.32 15.07
N ASN A 77 -18.77 0.62 14.76
CA ASN A 77 -18.61 -0.75 15.25
C ASN A 77 -17.14 -1.18 15.29
N ASP A 78 -16.65 -1.58 16.47
CA ASP A 78 -15.31 -2.09 16.72
C ASP A 78 -14.92 -3.25 15.79
N SER A 79 -15.89 -4.09 15.42
CA SER A 79 -15.64 -5.22 14.50
C SER A 79 -15.24 -4.79 13.09
N ILE A 80 -15.59 -3.59 12.67
CA ILE A 80 -15.23 -3.06 11.36
C ILE A 80 -13.85 -2.44 11.40
N LEU A 81 -13.48 -1.82 12.50
CA LEU A 81 -12.13 -1.33 12.74
C LEU A 81 -11.12 -2.48 12.68
N GLU A 82 -11.41 -3.59 13.35
CA GLU A 82 -10.59 -4.82 13.29
C GLU A 82 -10.49 -5.38 11.86
N LYS A 83 -11.60 -5.42 11.12
CA LYS A 83 -11.57 -5.86 9.72
C LYS A 83 -10.75 -4.95 8.83
N PHE A 84 -10.86 -3.63 9.04
CA PHE A 84 -10.06 -2.65 8.31
C PHE A 84 -8.57 -2.83 8.60
N GLU A 85 -8.20 -2.96 9.86
CA GLU A 85 -6.83 -3.23 10.30
C GLU A 85 -6.27 -4.50 9.66
N ASN A 86 -7.03 -5.60 9.71
CA ASN A 86 -6.65 -6.87 9.08
C ASN A 86 -6.47 -6.73 7.56
N MET A 87 -7.35 -6.00 6.89
CA MET A 87 -7.23 -5.71 5.46
C MET A 87 -5.96 -4.93 5.15
N ILE A 88 -5.67 -3.87 5.91
CA ILE A 88 -4.47 -3.04 5.73
C ILE A 88 -3.20 -3.88 5.95
N SER A 89 -3.16 -4.64 7.03
CA SER A 89 -2.02 -5.49 7.38
C SER A 89 -1.73 -6.54 6.31
N GLN A 90 -2.75 -7.12 5.71
CA GLN A 90 -2.60 -8.08 4.61
C GLN A 90 -2.18 -7.41 3.30
N LYS A 91 -2.85 -6.30 2.92
CA LYS A 91 -2.62 -5.59 1.66
C LYS A 91 -1.21 -5.00 1.59
N TYR A 92 -0.71 -4.49 2.71
CA TYR A 92 0.58 -3.79 2.82
C TYR A 92 1.62 -4.57 3.63
N SER A 93 1.53 -5.90 3.61
CA SER A 93 2.45 -6.77 4.35
C SER A 93 3.90 -6.67 3.85
N GLN A 94 4.09 -6.65 2.54
CA GLN A 94 5.39 -6.56 1.90
C GLN A 94 5.28 -5.92 0.50
N PRO A 95 6.11 -4.92 0.18
CA PRO A 95 7.01 -4.20 1.07
C PRO A 95 6.24 -3.35 2.10
N ARG A 96 6.85 -3.06 3.25
CA ARG A 96 6.25 -2.17 4.26
C ARG A 96 6.30 -0.71 3.79
N PRO A 97 5.38 0.16 4.23
CA PRO A 97 5.45 1.59 3.95
C PRO A 97 6.71 2.22 4.56
N GLN A 98 7.26 3.22 3.90
CA GLN A 98 8.35 4.03 4.45
C GLN A 98 7.87 5.07 5.46
N LEU A 99 6.64 5.53 5.31
CA LEU A 99 6.00 6.51 6.17
C LEU A 99 4.50 6.18 6.25
N LEU A 100 3.97 6.23 7.45
CA LEU A 100 2.53 6.15 7.71
C LEU A 100 2.01 7.54 8.08
N VAL A 101 0.96 7.99 7.39
CA VAL A 101 0.23 9.22 7.70
C VAL A 101 -1.17 8.85 8.15
N LEU A 102 -1.53 9.23 9.37
CA LEU A 102 -2.85 8.98 9.94
C LEU A 102 -3.62 10.29 9.99
N LEU A 103 -4.76 10.34 9.32
CA LEU A 103 -5.64 11.50 9.24
C LEU A 103 -6.90 11.28 10.05
N GLY A 104 -7.08 12.11 11.08
CA GLY A 104 -8.23 12.09 11.99
C GLY A 104 -8.09 11.11 13.15
N SER A 105 -8.76 11.46 14.27
CA SER A 105 -8.63 10.75 15.55
C SER A 105 -8.92 9.24 15.49
N PRO A 106 -9.94 8.74 14.75
CA PRO A 106 -10.15 7.31 14.63
C PRO A 106 -8.96 6.53 14.06
N ALA A 107 -8.23 7.09 13.07
CA ALA A 107 -7.04 6.44 12.53
C ALA A 107 -5.90 6.37 13.56
N PHE A 108 -5.85 7.29 14.52
CA PHE A 108 -4.79 7.30 15.54
C PHE A 108 -4.86 6.10 16.49
N THR A 109 -6.04 5.53 16.69
CA THR A 109 -6.23 4.34 17.54
C THR A 109 -5.49 3.13 16.99
N LEU A 110 -5.25 3.08 15.68
CA LEU A 110 -4.54 1.99 15.00
C LEU A 110 -3.01 2.15 15.04
N ARG A 111 -2.50 3.26 15.54
CA ARG A 111 -1.06 3.57 15.54
C ARG A 111 -0.21 2.45 16.16
N ASP A 112 -0.61 1.99 17.33
CA ASP A 112 0.19 1.03 18.09
C ASP A 112 0.12 -0.38 17.50
N GLU A 113 -1.01 -0.75 16.89
CA GLU A 113 -1.15 -2.00 16.14
C GLU A 113 -0.28 -2.00 14.87
N TYR A 114 -0.27 -0.89 14.15
CA TYR A 114 0.61 -0.77 12.98
C TYR A 114 2.09 -0.77 13.33
N ARG A 115 2.49 -0.23 14.49
CA ARG A 115 3.85 -0.37 15.01
C ARG A 115 4.22 -1.80 15.32
N LYS A 116 3.32 -2.60 15.89
CA LYS A 116 3.55 -4.03 16.12
C LYS A 116 3.74 -4.77 14.80
N PHE A 117 2.97 -4.39 13.77
CA PHE A 117 2.99 -5.06 12.48
C PHE A 117 4.21 -4.70 11.61
N TRP A 118 4.49 -3.39 11.43
CA TRP A 118 5.58 -2.92 10.56
C TRP A 118 6.86 -2.54 11.29
N GLY A 119 6.87 -2.61 12.61
CA GLY A 119 8.01 -2.17 13.44
C GLY A 119 8.12 -0.66 13.54
N ASP A 120 9.35 -0.19 13.70
CA ASP A 120 9.62 1.25 13.90
C ASP A 120 9.69 1.98 12.56
N ILE A 121 8.51 2.31 12.02
CA ILE A 121 8.37 3.20 10.87
C ILE A 121 7.97 4.61 11.34
N PRO A 122 8.38 5.69 10.64
CA PRO A 122 7.90 7.03 10.93
C PRO A 122 6.37 7.12 10.81
N ILE A 123 5.72 7.76 11.78
CA ILE A 123 4.26 7.98 11.78
C ILE A 123 3.98 9.45 11.98
N ILE A 124 3.19 10.04 11.08
CA ILE A 124 2.67 11.41 11.19
C ILE A 124 1.19 11.33 11.54
N LEU A 125 0.79 12.06 12.58
CA LEU A 125 -0.60 12.21 13.00
C LEU A 125 -1.09 13.60 12.61
N CYS A 126 -2.18 13.67 11.85
CA CYS A 126 -2.82 14.92 11.45
C CYS A 126 -4.27 14.95 11.94
N SER A 127 -4.62 15.94 12.72
CA SER A 127 -5.97 16.17 13.23
C SER A 127 -6.50 17.52 12.75
N GLU A 128 -7.78 17.58 12.49
CA GLU A 128 -8.46 18.86 12.21
C GLU A 128 -8.38 19.81 13.40
N GLU A 129 -8.45 19.29 14.61
CA GLU A 129 -8.35 20.06 15.85
C GLU A 129 -7.00 20.78 16.01
N ALA A 130 -5.94 20.25 15.43
CA ALA A 130 -4.61 20.89 15.46
C ALA A 130 -4.56 22.22 14.69
N PHE A 131 -5.54 22.47 13.82
CA PHE A 131 -5.68 23.72 13.06
C PHE A 131 -6.52 24.77 13.78
N LEU A 132 -7.27 24.37 14.79
CA LEU A 132 -8.14 25.30 15.53
C LEU A 132 -7.39 26.02 16.65
N GLY A 133 -6.09 26.14 16.68
CA GLY A 133 -5.31 26.85 17.69
C GLY A 133 -5.81 26.67 19.14
N PRO A 134 -5.09 27.04 20.16
CA PRO A 134 -5.63 27.01 21.52
C PRO A 134 -6.87 27.88 21.54
N GLN A 135 -8.06 27.30 21.77
CA GLN A 135 -9.26 28.06 22.11
C GLN A 135 -8.92 28.76 23.43
N GLU A 136 -8.71 30.06 23.35
CA GLU A 136 -8.63 30.90 24.55
C GLU A 136 -9.95 30.74 25.29
N ALA A 137 -9.88 30.10 26.46
CA ALA A 137 -10.98 29.95 27.40
C ALA A 137 -11.15 31.23 28.22
#